data_a1726449384de3c3b0ff3a38ccede6e8
#
_entry.id   a1726449384de3c3b0ff3a38ccede6e8
#
_cell.length_a   1.000
_cell.length_b   1.000
_cell.length_c   1.000
_cell.angle_alpha   90.00
_cell.angle_beta   90.00
_cell.angle_gamma   90.00
#
_symmetry.space_group_name_H-M   'P 1'
#
loop_
_entity.id
_entity.type
_entity.pdbx_description
1 polymer ?
#
loop_
_entity_poly.entity_id
_entity_poly.type
_entity_poly.pdbx_seq_one_letter_code
_entity_poly.pdbx_strand_id
1 'polypeptide(L)'
;MIIAPSILNADNLHLGQQIQEAADSGIRRFHIDVMDGHFVPNLSYGPQLVSDFKKQFPDLTAEVHLMSNNLPDLLPAFVKAGSDLIEIHYEADYPNRIDHWLDYLKENGVSCGLVLSPDTDIKVLERYKDKLDQVLL
;
A
#
# COMPACT_ATOMS: atom_id res chain seq x y z
N MET A 1 -14.94 13.39 1.20
CA MET A 1 -14.45 12.21 1.96
C MET A 1 -14.22 11.09 0.96
N ILE A 2 -13.06 10.43 1.02
CA ILE A 2 -12.75 9.24 0.21
C ILE A 2 -12.90 8.02 1.14
N ILE A 3 -13.58 6.97 0.67
CA ILE A 3 -13.69 5.70 1.38
C ILE A 3 -12.82 4.70 0.64
N ALA A 4 -11.89 4.06 1.37
CA ALA A 4 -10.98 3.04 0.87
C ALA A 4 -11.15 1.77 1.74
N PRO A 5 -12.11 0.88 1.42
CA PRO A 5 -12.27 -0.36 2.17
C PRO A 5 -11.07 -1.27 1.98
N SER A 6 -10.64 -1.93 3.07
CA SER A 6 -9.65 -3.01 2.97
C SER A 6 -10.30 -4.26 2.41
N ILE A 7 -9.60 -4.91 1.50
CA ILE A 7 -10.01 -6.22 0.94
C ILE A 7 -9.61 -7.40 1.83
N LEU A 8 -8.93 -7.16 2.95
CA LEU A 8 -8.38 -8.21 3.81
C LEU A 8 -9.46 -9.16 4.36
N ASN A 9 -10.64 -8.63 4.67
CA ASN A 9 -11.77 -9.41 5.20
C ASN A 9 -12.75 -9.89 4.13
N ALA A 10 -12.45 -9.67 2.85
CA ALA A 10 -13.25 -10.20 1.77
C ALA A 10 -13.06 -11.72 1.65
N ASP A 11 -14.06 -12.40 1.06
CA ASP A 11 -13.91 -13.81 0.71
C ASP A 11 -12.91 -13.95 -0.44
N ASN A 12 -11.76 -14.54 -0.17
CA ASN A 12 -10.68 -14.70 -1.16
C ASN A 12 -11.12 -15.47 -2.42
N LEU A 13 -12.11 -16.37 -2.30
CA LEU A 13 -12.61 -17.13 -3.45
C LEU A 13 -13.64 -16.34 -4.28
N HIS A 14 -14.16 -15.23 -3.75
CA HIS A 14 -15.14 -14.34 -4.40
C HIS A 14 -14.66 -12.89 -4.45
N LEU A 15 -13.36 -12.65 -4.26
CA LEU A 15 -12.78 -11.32 -4.10
C LEU A 15 -13.14 -10.37 -5.25
N GLY A 16 -12.98 -10.80 -6.50
CA GLY A 16 -13.31 -9.99 -7.67
C GLY A 16 -14.77 -9.57 -7.71
N GLN A 17 -15.70 -10.46 -7.34
CA GLN A 17 -17.13 -10.15 -7.26
C GLN A 17 -17.39 -9.09 -6.18
N GLN A 18 -16.82 -9.25 -4.98
CA GLN A 18 -17.03 -8.31 -3.88
C GLN A 18 -16.43 -6.93 -4.15
N ILE A 19 -15.27 -6.87 -4.84
CA ILE A 19 -14.72 -5.61 -5.34
C ILE A 19 -15.67 -4.94 -6.33
N GLN A 20 -16.25 -5.70 -7.27
CA GLN A 20 -17.20 -5.18 -8.25
C GLN A 20 -18.44 -4.62 -7.56
N GLU A 21 -19.03 -5.34 -6.60
CA GLU A 21 -20.20 -4.90 -5.84
C GLU A 21 -19.93 -3.57 -5.09
N ALA A 22 -18.74 -3.44 -4.48
CA ALA A 22 -18.34 -2.20 -3.83
C ALA A 22 -18.13 -1.06 -4.86
N ALA A 23 -17.52 -1.36 -6.01
CA ALA A 23 -17.31 -0.39 -7.08
C ALA A 23 -18.63 0.10 -7.68
N ASP A 24 -19.63 -0.78 -7.85
CA ASP A 24 -20.97 -0.45 -8.30
C ASP A 24 -21.71 0.44 -7.29
N SER A 25 -21.35 0.34 -6.02
CA SER A 25 -21.84 1.20 -4.93
C SER A 25 -21.10 2.55 -4.83
N GLY A 26 -20.17 2.83 -5.74
CA GLY A 26 -19.45 4.12 -5.83
C GLY A 26 -18.05 4.13 -5.21
N ILE A 27 -17.55 3.02 -4.71
CA ILE A 27 -16.16 2.92 -4.22
C ILE A 27 -15.19 2.98 -5.41
N ARG A 28 -14.11 3.78 -5.27
CA ARG A 28 -13.10 3.96 -6.33
C ARG A 28 -11.69 3.65 -5.88
N ARG A 29 -11.47 3.49 -4.57
CA ARG A 29 -10.18 3.18 -3.96
C ARG A 29 -10.33 1.95 -3.08
N PHE A 30 -9.36 1.04 -3.15
CA PHE A 30 -9.32 -0.17 -2.34
C PHE A 30 -7.98 -0.27 -1.63
N HIS A 31 -8.04 -0.57 -0.33
CA HIS A 31 -6.86 -0.76 0.51
C HIS A 31 -6.45 -2.23 0.50
N ILE A 32 -5.20 -2.49 0.15
CA ILE A 32 -4.63 -3.82 -0.02
C ILE A 32 -3.54 -4.03 1.04
N ASP A 33 -3.90 -4.70 2.12
CA ASP A 33 -2.99 -5.01 3.22
C ASP A 33 -2.04 -6.15 2.83
N VAL A 34 -0.77 -5.85 2.62
CA VAL A 34 0.28 -6.82 2.28
C VAL A 34 1.09 -7.16 3.50
N MET A 35 0.95 -8.38 3.98
CA MET A 35 1.59 -8.93 5.17
C MET A 35 2.52 -10.07 4.78
N ASP A 36 3.76 -10.05 5.26
CA ASP A 36 4.82 -10.97 4.84
C ASP A 36 5.10 -12.13 5.82
N GLY A 37 4.42 -12.17 6.95
CA GLY A 37 4.64 -13.19 7.98
C GLY A 37 5.95 -13.03 8.78
N HIS A 38 6.66 -11.91 8.56
CA HIS A 38 7.92 -11.61 9.22
C HIS A 38 7.87 -10.26 9.96
N PHE A 39 7.58 -9.18 9.24
CA PHE A 39 7.37 -7.85 9.83
C PHE A 39 6.11 -7.83 10.69
N VAL A 40 5.08 -8.54 10.23
CA VAL A 40 3.85 -8.86 10.96
C VAL A 40 3.57 -10.37 10.88
N PRO A 41 2.86 -10.97 11.88
CA PRO A 41 2.75 -12.44 11.99
C PRO A 41 1.81 -13.09 10.96
N ASN A 42 0.98 -12.31 10.26
CA ASN A 42 0.03 -12.82 9.27
C ASN A 42 0.64 -12.81 7.86
N LEU A 43 0.07 -13.60 6.96
CA LEU A 43 0.35 -13.61 5.52
C LEU A 43 -0.92 -13.20 4.77
N SER A 44 -0.80 -12.36 3.73
CA SER A 44 -1.95 -11.96 2.96
C SER A 44 -1.70 -12.06 1.45
N TYR A 45 -1.34 -10.96 0.81
CA TYR A 45 -1.31 -10.82 -0.63
C TYR A 45 0.09 -10.55 -1.18
N GLY A 46 0.31 -10.97 -2.42
CA GLY A 46 1.53 -10.65 -3.17
C GLY A 46 1.28 -9.72 -4.36
N PRO A 47 2.33 -9.34 -5.11
CA PRO A 47 2.23 -8.45 -6.27
C PRO A 47 1.28 -8.97 -7.36
N GLN A 48 1.10 -10.29 -7.48
CA GLN A 48 0.19 -10.88 -8.45
C GLN A 48 -1.26 -10.41 -8.24
N LEU A 49 -1.71 -10.30 -6.97
CA LEU A 49 -3.06 -9.79 -6.69
C LEU A 49 -3.25 -8.39 -7.23
N VAL A 50 -2.27 -7.49 -7.00
CA VAL A 50 -2.35 -6.10 -7.50
C VAL A 50 -2.39 -6.08 -9.03
N SER A 51 -1.57 -6.91 -9.68
CA SER A 51 -1.57 -7.03 -11.14
C SER A 51 -2.94 -7.48 -11.67
N ASP A 52 -3.55 -8.49 -11.06
CA ASP A 52 -4.87 -9.00 -11.45
C ASP A 52 -5.97 -7.97 -11.15
N PHE A 53 -5.88 -7.27 -10.01
CA PHE A 53 -6.77 -6.17 -9.66
C PHE A 53 -6.73 -5.07 -10.74
N LYS A 54 -5.54 -4.58 -11.10
CA LYS A 54 -5.39 -3.51 -12.10
C LYS A 54 -5.78 -3.94 -13.51
N LYS A 55 -5.61 -5.23 -13.84
CA LYS A 55 -6.06 -5.79 -15.11
C LYS A 55 -7.58 -5.85 -15.21
N GLN A 56 -8.25 -6.24 -14.13
CA GLN A 56 -9.70 -6.37 -14.10
C GLN A 56 -10.40 -5.02 -13.85
N PHE A 57 -9.79 -4.15 -13.06
CA PHE A 57 -10.34 -2.87 -12.61
C PHE A 57 -9.35 -1.72 -12.88
N PRO A 58 -9.04 -1.39 -14.16
CA PRO A 58 -8.01 -0.41 -14.48
C PRO A 58 -8.31 1.00 -13.95
N ASP A 59 -9.59 1.34 -13.76
CA ASP A 59 -10.03 2.66 -13.30
C ASP A 59 -10.16 2.77 -11.77
N LEU A 60 -9.95 1.68 -11.04
CA LEU A 60 -9.96 1.68 -9.58
C LEU A 60 -8.55 1.88 -9.04
N THR A 61 -8.44 2.62 -7.95
CA THR A 61 -7.18 2.87 -7.26
C THR A 61 -6.80 1.71 -6.36
N ALA A 62 -5.62 1.13 -6.60
CA ALA A 62 -4.97 0.15 -5.73
C ALA A 62 -4.04 0.88 -4.76
N GLU A 63 -4.46 0.97 -3.50
CA GLU A 63 -3.68 1.51 -2.40
C GLU A 63 -3.06 0.35 -1.63
N VAL A 64 -1.74 0.19 -1.71
CA VAL A 64 -1.00 -0.94 -1.14
C VAL A 64 -0.36 -0.53 0.18
N HIS A 65 -0.78 -1.15 1.28
CA HIS A 65 -0.15 -1.03 2.59
C HIS A 65 0.87 -2.16 2.76
N LEU A 66 2.16 -1.84 2.62
CA LEU A 66 3.24 -2.82 2.64
C LEU A 66 3.80 -2.99 4.04
N MET A 67 3.38 -4.03 4.73
CA MET A 67 3.88 -4.43 6.05
C MET A 67 5.06 -5.41 5.89
N SER A 68 6.21 -4.86 5.50
CA SER A 68 7.45 -5.61 5.32
C SER A 68 8.68 -4.71 5.46
N ASN A 69 9.78 -5.27 5.94
CA ASN A 69 11.10 -4.63 5.91
C ASN A 69 11.97 -5.11 4.73
N ASN A 70 11.46 -5.99 3.87
CA ASN A 70 12.13 -6.39 2.64
C ASN A 70 11.77 -5.43 1.48
N LEU A 71 11.96 -4.13 1.70
CA LEU A 71 11.63 -3.09 0.73
C LEU A 71 12.41 -3.21 -0.59
N PRO A 72 13.72 -3.61 -0.61
CA PRO A 72 14.48 -3.73 -1.85
C PRO A 72 13.89 -4.68 -2.88
N ASP A 73 13.30 -5.78 -2.45
CA ASP A 73 12.72 -6.78 -3.35
C ASP A 73 11.23 -6.47 -3.64
N LEU A 74 10.49 -6.04 -2.63
CA LEU A 74 9.04 -5.92 -2.74
C LEU A 74 8.60 -4.62 -3.42
N LEU A 75 9.22 -3.47 -3.13
CA LEU A 75 8.80 -2.21 -3.76
C LEU A 75 8.84 -2.27 -5.30
N PRO A 76 9.96 -2.72 -5.94
CA PRO A 76 9.96 -2.85 -7.39
C PRO A 76 8.89 -3.79 -7.94
N ALA A 77 8.59 -4.88 -7.20
CA ALA A 77 7.58 -5.84 -7.61
C ALA A 77 6.16 -5.25 -7.56
N PHE A 78 5.83 -4.48 -6.50
CA PHE A 78 4.53 -3.83 -6.38
C PHE A 78 4.37 -2.63 -7.31
N VAL A 79 5.44 -1.87 -7.58
CA VAL A 79 5.46 -0.82 -8.62
C VAL A 79 5.16 -1.44 -9.98
N LYS A 80 5.85 -2.53 -10.34
CA LYS A 80 5.63 -3.24 -11.61
C LYS A 80 4.23 -3.83 -11.71
N ALA A 81 3.63 -4.24 -10.61
CA ALA A 81 2.26 -4.76 -10.55
C ALA A 81 1.19 -3.70 -10.84
N GLY A 82 1.54 -2.41 -10.80
CA GLY A 82 0.65 -1.29 -11.13
C GLY A 82 -0.04 -0.66 -9.92
N SER A 83 0.56 -0.72 -8.73
CA SER A 83 0.08 0.00 -7.56
C SER A 83 -0.02 1.50 -7.86
N ASP A 84 -1.13 2.12 -7.48
CA ASP A 84 -1.32 3.57 -7.66
C ASP A 84 -0.74 4.37 -6.49
N LEU A 85 -0.79 3.79 -5.28
CA LEU A 85 -0.21 4.32 -4.05
C LEU A 85 0.42 3.17 -3.27
N ILE A 86 1.60 3.38 -2.72
CA ILE A 86 2.25 2.44 -1.80
C ILE A 86 2.59 3.16 -0.49
N GLU A 87 2.15 2.57 0.61
CA GLU A 87 2.43 2.99 1.96
C GLU A 87 3.46 2.06 2.59
N ILE A 88 4.57 2.61 3.04
CA ILE A 88 5.63 1.87 3.73
C ILE A 88 5.69 2.28 5.20
N HIS A 89 6.05 1.37 6.08
CA HIS A 89 6.24 1.67 7.49
C HIS A 89 7.54 2.44 7.73
N TYR A 90 7.48 3.46 8.58
CA TYR A 90 8.66 4.16 9.07
C TYR A 90 9.66 3.21 9.74
N GLU A 91 9.14 2.21 10.45
CA GLU A 91 9.90 1.21 11.18
C GLU A 91 10.54 0.12 10.28
N ALA A 92 10.20 0.12 8.99
CA ALA A 92 10.69 -0.89 8.06
C ALA A 92 12.17 -0.71 7.68
N ASP A 93 12.73 0.49 7.82
CA ASP A 93 14.13 0.76 7.49
C ASP A 93 14.66 1.99 8.25
N TYR A 94 15.95 2.29 8.11
CA TYR A 94 16.56 3.50 8.68
C TYR A 94 16.04 4.76 7.98
N PRO A 95 15.98 5.92 8.68
CA PRO A 95 15.40 7.16 8.14
C PRO A 95 15.94 7.60 6.78
N ASN A 96 17.27 7.46 6.54
CA ASN A 96 17.87 7.82 5.25
C ASN A 96 17.41 6.89 4.11
N ARG A 97 17.14 5.64 4.41
CA ARG A 97 16.66 4.66 3.45
C ARG A 97 15.17 4.82 3.19
N ILE A 98 14.39 5.22 4.20
CA ILE A 98 12.99 5.63 4.00
C ILE A 98 12.93 6.80 3.00
N ASP A 99 13.77 7.84 3.14
CA ASP A 99 13.86 8.92 2.15
C ASP A 99 14.09 8.39 0.73
N HIS A 100 15.04 7.46 0.59
CA HIS A 100 15.36 6.83 -0.70
C HIS A 100 14.16 6.07 -1.30
N TRP A 101 13.42 5.31 -0.47
CA TRP A 101 12.27 4.54 -0.96
C TRP A 101 11.09 5.43 -1.35
N LEU A 102 10.85 6.53 -0.63
CA LEU A 102 9.84 7.50 -1.00
C LEU A 102 10.20 8.19 -2.33
N ASP A 103 11.45 8.57 -2.53
CA ASP A 103 11.93 9.13 -3.79
C ASP A 103 11.82 8.11 -4.94
N TYR A 104 12.18 6.84 -4.70
CA TYR A 104 12.01 5.75 -5.66
C TYR A 104 10.57 5.60 -6.14
N LEU A 105 9.59 5.63 -5.23
CA LEU A 105 8.17 5.54 -5.60
C LEU A 105 7.77 6.71 -6.50
N LYS A 106 8.13 7.94 -6.13
CA LYS A 106 7.84 9.15 -6.93
C LYS A 106 8.48 9.12 -8.32
N GLU A 107 9.74 8.69 -8.41
CA GLU A 107 10.47 8.56 -9.69
C GLU A 107 9.79 7.54 -10.62
N ASN A 108 9.08 6.56 -10.06
CA ASN A 108 8.32 5.56 -10.81
C ASN A 108 6.83 5.94 -11.00
N GLY A 109 6.43 7.16 -10.64
CA GLY A 109 5.06 7.66 -10.85
C GLY A 109 4.03 7.07 -9.91
N VAL A 110 4.46 6.51 -8.77
CA VAL A 110 3.59 5.95 -7.73
C VAL A 110 3.47 6.93 -6.59
N SER A 111 2.24 7.22 -6.14
CA SER A 111 2.01 8.00 -4.93
C SER A 111 2.58 7.28 -3.72
N CYS A 112 3.13 8.04 -2.77
CA CYS A 112 3.78 7.44 -1.61
C CYS A 112 3.13 7.87 -0.29
N GLY A 113 2.96 6.88 0.59
CA GLY A 113 2.50 7.07 1.96
C GLY A 113 3.52 6.58 2.98
N LEU A 114 3.44 7.12 4.18
CA LEU A 114 4.20 6.65 5.34
C LEU A 114 3.24 6.20 6.43
N VAL A 115 3.50 5.01 6.96
CA VAL A 115 2.75 4.40 8.06
C VAL A 115 3.57 4.52 9.33
N LEU A 116 2.92 4.87 10.43
CA LEU A 116 3.51 4.85 11.75
C LEU A 116 2.84 3.80 12.63
N SER A 117 3.64 2.98 13.31
CA SER A 117 3.14 2.13 14.38
C SER A 117 2.66 2.99 15.56
N PRO A 118 1.69 2.50 16.37
CA PRO A 118 1.10 3.30 17.47
C PRO A 118 2.10 3.87 18.48
N ASP A 119 3.26 3.23 18.66
CA ASP A 119 4.32 3.66 19.59
C ASP A 119 5.32 4.64 18.96
N THR A 120 5.20 4.94 17.66
CA THR A 120 6.12 5.85 16.96
C THR A 120 5.67 7.30 17.11
N ASP A 121 6.58 8.19 17.56
CA ASP A 121 6.26 9.62 17.72
C ASP A 121 5.94 10.26 16.34
N ILE A 122 4.76 10.86 16.23
CA ILE A 122 4.29 11.56 15.02
C ILE A 122 5.26 12.64 14.52
N LYS A 123 6.13 13.15 15.38
CA LYS A 123 7.15 14.15 15.01
C LYS A 123 8.12 13.68 13.93
N VAL A 124 8.27 12.34 13.74
CA VAL A 124 9.11 11.81 12.66
C VAL A 124 8.61 12.26 11.27
N LEU A 125 7.31 12.55 11.12
CA LEU A 125 6.70 13.03 9.89
C LEU A 125 7.23 14.39 9.42
N GLU A 126 7.73 15.24 10.32
CA GLU A 126 8.30 16.54 9.96
C GLU A 126 9.42 16.43 8.91
N ARG A 127 10.16 15.33 8.94
CA ARG A 127 11.22 15.05 7.95
C ARG A 127 10.67 14.79 6.55
N TYR A 128 9.49 14.18 6.45
CA TYR A 128 8.95 13.63 5.19
C TYR A 128 7.77 14.40 4.63
N LYS A 129 7.22 15.38 5.36
CA LYS A 129 5.96 16.08 5.06
C LYS A 129 5.83 16.60 3.62
N ASP A 130 6.95 17.05 3.03
CA ASP A 130 6.97 17.58 1.66
C ASP A 130 7.04 16.50 0.57
N LYS A 131 7.22 15.24 0.98
CA LYS A 131 7.31 14.08 0.09
C LYS A 131 6.05 13.24 0.06
N LEU A 132 5.27 13.26 1.15
CA LEU A 132 4.17 12.33 1.34
C LEU A 132 2.88 12.79 0.67
N ASP A 133 2.19 11.86 0.03
CA ASP A 133 0.82 12.03 -0.48
C ASP A 133 -0.20 11.57 0.57
N GLN A 134 0.19 10.67 1.48
CA GLN A 134 -0.67 10.10 2.51
C GLN A 134 0.12 9.72 3.77
N VAL A 135 -0.57 9.74 4.91
CA VAL A 135 -0.08 9.20 6.19
C VAL A 135 -1.14 8.27 6.75
N LEU A 136 -0.70 7.09 7.22
CA LEU A 136 -1.53 6.12 7.94
C LEU A 136 -1.04 6.02 9.39
N LEU A 137 -1.98 6.11 10.36
CA LEU A 137 -1.71 6.08 11.80
C LEU A 137 -2.47 4.95 12.49
#